data_94e619f2597bfe8625ea233d30ee192b
#
_entry.id   94e619f2597bfe8625ea233d30ee192b
#
_cell.length_a   1.000
_cell.length_b   1.000
_cell.length_c   1.000
_cell.angle_alpha   90.00
_cell.angle_beta   90.00
_cell.angle_gamma   90.00
#
_symmetry.space_group_name_H-M   'P 1'
#
loop_
_entity.id
_entity.type
_entity.pdbx_description
1 polymer ?
#
loop_
_entity_poly.entity_id
_entity_poly.type
_entity_poly.pdbx_seq_one_letter_code
_entity_poly.pdbx_strand_id
1 'polypeptide(L)'
;MKFQTYQSTLNKEFYFRFLHSDGRQLLRSEGYKNKNGMMNAIQSVKKNSMDNEAFEVKQTSRGNLMFNLKAKNHQVIATSIVFESKTDMQEAKRYIKANAASATIEDQRPV
;
A
#
# COMPACT_ATOMS: atom_id res chain seq x y z
N MET A 1 1.95 4.33 12.50
CA MET A 1 2.16 3.91 11.10
C MET A 1 2.85 2.56 11.06
N LYS A 2 2.33 1.67 10.26
CA LYS A 2 2.89 0.31 10.17
C LYS A 2 2.39 -0.38 8.90
N PHE A 3 3.18 -1.37 8.48
CA PHE A 3 2.71 -2.38 7.55
C PHE A 3 2.16 -3.54 8.37
N GLN A 4 0.95 -3.96 8.06
CA GLN A 4 0.33 -5.11 8.71
C GLN A 4 0.23 -6.24 7.68
N THR A 5 0.82 -7.40 7.99
CA THR A 5 0.82 -8.53 7.08
C THR A 5 -0.18 -9.59 7.54
N TYR A 6 -0.78 -10.29 6.59
CA TYR A 6 -1.72 -11.36 6.89
C TYR A 6 -1.81 -12.35 5.73
N GLN A 7 -2.33 -13.54 6.03
CA GLN A 7 -2.62 -14.54 5.02
C GLN A 7 -4.14 -14.68 4.88
N SER A 8 -4.64 -14.62 3.64
CA SER A 8 -6.07 -14.79 3.39
C SER A 8 -6.49 -16.24 3.63
N THR A 9 -7.60 -16.43 4.32
CA THR A 9 -8.19 -17.75 4.52
C THR A 9 -8.92 -18.23 3.28
N LEU A 10 -9.27 -17.33 2.36
CA LEU A 10 -10.01 -17.67 1.14
C LEU A 10 -9.12 -18.29 0.06
N ASN A 11 -7.99 -17.63 -0.26
CA ASN A 11 -7.11 -18.06 -1.35
C ASN A 11 -5.71 -18.45 -0.88
N LYS A 12 -5.44 -18.37 0.42
CA LYS A 12 -4.14 -18.70 1.04
C LYS A 12 -3.00 -17.80 0.60
N GLU A 13 -3.28 -16.70 -0.09
CA GLU A 13 -2.25 -15.75 -0.50
C GLU A 13 -1.90 -14.80 0.63
N PHE A 14 -0.71 -14.21 0.55
CA PHE A 14 -0.19 -13.29 1.54
C PHE A 14 -0.39 -11.86 1.07
N TYR A 15 -0.81 -10.99 1.99
CA TYR A 15 -1.11 -9.59 1.72
C TYR A 15 -0.49 -8.72 2.79
N PHE A 16 -0.27 -7.45 2.45
CA PHE A 16 0.00 -6.43 3.46
C PHE A 16 -0.90 -5.22 3.22
N ARG A 17 -1.07 -4.45 4.28
CA ARG A 17 -1.73 -3.15 4.21
C ARG A 17 -0.85 -2.14 4.94
N PHE A 18 -0.90 -0.88 4.51
CA PHE A 18 -0.20 0.20 5.18
C PHE A 18 -1.21 1.01 5.96
N LEU A 19 -0.97 1.17 7.26
CA LEU A 19 -1.88 1.84 8.18
C LEU A 19 -1.31 3.17 8.64
N HIS A 20 -2.16 4.19 8.63
CA HIS A 20 -1.87 5.47 9.26
C HIS A 20 -1.76 5.27 10.77
N SER A 21 -1.09 6.20 11.47
CA SER A 21 -0.96 6.13 12.94
C SER A 21 -2.31 6.11 13.67
N ASP A 22 -3.38 6.62 13.05
CA ASP A 22 -4.73 6.59 13.61
C ASP A 22 -5.48 5.27 13.31
N GLY A 23 -4.84 4.31 12.66
CA GLY A 23 -5.41 3.01 12.33
C GLY A 23 -6.08 2.91 10.98
N ARG A 24 -6.23 4.00 10.24
CA ARG A 24 -6.85 3.97 8.91
C ARG A 24 -5.95 3.26 7.91
N GLN A 25 -6.54 2.41 7.07
CA GLN A 25 -5.83 1.77 5.97
C GLN A 25 -5.64 2.77 4.83
N LEU A 26 -4.41 2.92 4.36
CA LEU A 26 -4.10 3.79 3.22
C LEU A 26 -3.75 3.01 1.96
N LEU A 27 -3.10 1.85 2.10
CA LEU A 27 -2.71 1.00 0.98
C LEU A 27 -3.09 -0.45 1.24
N ARG A 28 -3.33 -1.19 0.16
CA ARG A 28 -3.48 -2.64 0.16
C ARG A 28 -2.63 -3.23 -0.95
N SER A 29 -1.92 -4.32 -0.64
CA SER A 29 -1.06 -4.98 -1.63
C SER A 29 -1.85 -5.87 -2.58
N GLU A 30 -1.16 -6.29 -3.65
CA GLU A 30 -1.56 -7.44 -4.44
C GLU A 30 -1.37 -8.72 -3.60
N GLY A 31 -1.96 -9.84 -4.03
CA GLY A 31 -1.77 -11.13 -3.38
C GLY A 31 -0.46 -11.78 -3.79
N TYR A 32 0.25 -12.34 -2.83
CA TYR A 32 1.51 -13.04 -3.07
C TYR A 32 1.39 -14.50 -2.65
N LYS A 33 1.95 -15.40 -3.45
CA LYS A 33 1.84 -16.84 -3.21
C LYS A 33 2.67 -17.30 -2.01
N ASN A 34 3.72 -16.56 -1.66
CA ASN A 34 4.56 -16.89 -0.51
C ASN A 34 4.92 -15.64 0.28
N LYS A 35 5.33 -15.88 1.54
CA LYS A 35 5.64 -14.80 2.46
C LYS A 35 6.83 -13.97 2.01
N ASN A 36 7.85 -14.61 1.42
CA ASN A 36 9.04 -13.89 0.95
C ASN A 36 8.69 -12.89 -0.14
N GLY A 37 7.81 -13.27 -1.07
CA GLY A 37 7.34 -12.34 -2.11
C GLY A 37 6.65 -11.13 -1.53
N MET A 38 5.79 -11.34 -0.53
CA MET A 38 5.11 -10.26 0.17
C MET A 38 6.12 -9.35 0.89
N MET A 39 7.09 -9.92 1.62
CA MET A 39 8.09 -9.13 2.33
C MET A 39 8.96 -8.33 1.38
N ASN A 40 9.32 -8.90 0.23
CA ASN A 40 10.05 -8.17 -0.81
C ASN A 40 9.23 -6.99 -1.35
N ALA A 41 7.94 -7.17 -1.48
CA ALA A 41 7.04 -6.09 -1.93
C ALA A 41 6.99 -4.96 -0.91
N ILE A 42 6.98 -5.26 0.39
CA ILE A 42 7.05 -4.22 1.43
C ILE A 42 8.34 -3.41 1.30
N GLN A 43 9.48 -4.08 1.09
CA GLN A 43 10.75 -3.39 0.89
C GLN A 43 10.71 -2.52 -0.36
N SER A 44 10.05 -2.99 -1.41
CA SER A 44 9.87 -2.22 -2.63
C SER A 44 9.01 -0.96 -2.38
N VAL A 45 7.96 -1.05 -1.58
CA VAL A 45 7.16 0.11 -1.17
C VAL A 45 8.04 1.12 -0.44
N LYS A 46 8.82 0.65 0.53
CA LYS A 46 9.70 1.52 1.31
C LYS A 46 10.70 2.25 0.42
N LYS A 47 11.25 1.54 -0.57
CA LYS A 47 12.25 2.10 -1.48
C LYS A 47 11.64 3.08 -2.47
N ASN A 48 10.47 2.76 -3.03
CA ASN A 48 9.88 3.53 -4.13
C ASN A 48 8.94 4.63 -3.67
N SER A 49 8.43 4.58 -2.43
CA SER A 49 7.43 5.54 -1.94
C SER A 49 7.93 6.97 -1.88
N MET A 50 9.25 7.18 -1.89
CA MET A 50 9.83 8.52 -1.89
C MET A 50 9.86 9.14 -3.29
N ASP A 51 9.63 8.35 -4.32
CA ASP A 51 9.63 8.80 -5.71
C ASP A 51 8.20 9.15 -6.14
N ASN A 52 8.00 10.40 -6.52
CA ASN A 52 6.69 10.89 -6.98
C ASN A 52 6.17 10.09 -8.18
N GLU A 53 7.05 9.65 -9.06
CA GLU A 53 6.69 8.92 -10.28
C GLU A 53 6.21 7.48 -9.98
N ALA A 54 6.46 6.97 -8.78
CA ALA A 54 5.97 5.66 -8.38
C ALA A 54 4.45 5.66 -8.16
N PHE A 55 3.84 6.83 -7.96
CA PHE A 55 2.41 6.97 -7.70
C PHE A 55 1.67 7.28 -9.00
N GLU A 56 0.81 6.37 -9.43
CA GLU A 56 -0.05 6.56 -10.60
C GLU A 56 -1.46 6.87 -10.13
N VAL A 57 -1.88 8.13 -10.32
CA VAL A 57 -3.24 8.56 -9.93
C VAL A 57 -4.23 8.11 -10.98
N LYS A 58 -5.34 7.54 -10.54
CA LYS A 58 -6.44 7.10 -11.39
C LYS A 58 -7.76 7.63 -10.87
N GLN A 59 -8.69 7.84 -11.80
CA GLN A 59 -10.04 8.24 -11.47
C GLN A 59 -10.95 7.01 -11.58
N THR A 60 -11.82 6.82 -10.57
CA THR A 60 -12.79 5.73 -10.60
C THR A 60 -13.96 6.09 -11.52
N SER A 61 -14.80 5.10 -11.83
CA SER A 61 -15.98 5.31 -12.66
C SER A 61 -16.96 6.32 -12.08
N ARG A 62 -16.92 6.55 -10.76
CA ARG A 62 -17.75 7.54 -10.07
C ARG A 62 -17.11 8.91 -9.95
N GLY A 63 -15.91 9.09 -10.53
CA GLY A 63 -15.19 10.34 -10.46
C GLY A 63 -14.34 10.53 -9.21
N ASN A 64 -14.27 9.53 -8.33
CA ASN A 64 -13.39 9.57 -7.17
C ASN A 64 -11.94 9.26 -7.57
N LEU A 65 -11.01 9.53 -6.68
CA LEU A 65 -9.58 9.39 -6.97
C LEU A 65 -8.97 8.23 -6.17
N MET A 66 -7.99 7.58 -6.78
CA MET A 66 -7.14 6.59 -6.13
C MET A 66 -5.78 6.61 -6.78
N PHE A 67 -4.80 5.92 -6.20
CA PHE A 67 -3.50 5.76 -6.86
C PHE A 67 -2.98 4.35 -6.67
N ASN A 68 -2.18 3.93 -7.65
CA ASN A 68 -1.38 2.72 -7.55
C ASN A 68 0.04 3.13 -7.20
N LEU A 69 0.69 2.34 -6.35
CA LEU A 69 2.11 2.49 -6.07
C LEU A 69 2.85 1.42 -6.86
N LYS A 70 3.77 1.85 -7.72
CA LYS A 70 4.47 0.97 -8.65
C LYS A 70 5.95 0.86 -8.33
N ALA A 71 6.52 -0.30 -8.63
CA ALA A 71 7.97 -0.49 -8.63
C ALA A 71 8.58 0.13 -9.89
N LYS A 72 9.91 0.17 -9.96
CA LYS A 72 10.61 0.74 -11.11
C LYS A 72 10.33 0.02 -12.41
N ASN A 73 9.98 -1.27 -12.34
CA ASN A 73 9.60 -2.06 -13.53
C ASN A 73 8.12 -1.86 -13.92
N HIS A 74 7.45 -0.86 -13.33
CA HIS A 74 6.04 -0.50 -13.56
C HIS A 74 5.02 -1.51 -13.05
N GLN A 75 5.46 -2.52 -12.28
CA GLN A 75 4.51 -3.44 -11.64
C GLN A 75 3.83 -2.76 -10.46
N VAL A 76 2.51 -2.94 -10.36
CA VAL A 76 1.73 -2.44 -9.22
C VAL A 76 2.08 -3.25 -7.98
N ILE A 77 2.54 -2.57 -6.93
CA ILE A 77 2.87 -3.18 -5.65
C ILE A 77 1.68 -3.10 -4.71
N ALA A 78 1.02 -1.95 -4.68
CA ALA A 78 -0.08 -1.68 -3.78
C ALA A 78 -1.02 -0.65 -4.39
N THR A 79 -2.25 -0.65 -3.89
CA THR A 79 -3.31 0.25 -4.35
C THR A 79 -3.87 1.00 -3.16
N SER A 80 -4.12 2.30 -3.33
CA SER A 80 -4.69 3.12 -2.26
C SER A 80 -6.18 2.83 -2.08
N ILE A 81 -6.71 3.30 -0.94
CA ILE A 81 -8.17 3.43 -0.79
C ILE A 81 -8.67 4.50 -1.76
N VAL A 82 -9.99 4.59 -1.91
CA VAL A 82 -10.63 5.58 -2.76
C VAL A 82 -10.82 6.87 -1.97
N PHE A 83 -10.49 8.01 -2.58
CA PHE A 83 -10.62 9.34 -1.97
C PHE A 83 -11.69 10.14 -2.70
N GLU A 84 -12.51 10.86 -1.95
CA GLU A 84 -13.57 11.70 -2.53
C GLU A 84 -13.02 13.06 -3.00
N SER A 85 -11.87 13.49 -2.45
CA SER A 85 -11.28 14.77 -2.80
C SER A 85 -9.81 14.62 -3.17
N LYS A 86 -9.34 15.52 -4.04
CA LYS A 86 -7.94 15.60 -4.42
C LYS A 86 -7.04 15.94 -3.22
N THR A 87 -7.55 16.78 -2.32
CA THR A 87 -6.80 17.16 -1.11
C THR A 87 -6.55 15.95 -0.23
N ASP A 88 -7.56 15.13 0.02
CA ASP A 88 -7.41 13.92 0.83
C ASP A 88 -6.44 12.93 0.20
N MET A 89 -6.52 12.77 -1.12
CA MET A 89 -5.60 11.90 -1.85
C MET A 89 -4.16 12.38 -1.71
N GLN A 90 -3.94 13.68 -1.88
CA GLN A 90 -2.59 14.25 -1.79
C GLN A 90 -2.02 14.17 -0.38
N GLU A 91 -2.86 14.34 0.64
CA GLU A 91 -2.43 14.19 2.02
C GLU A 91 -2.00 12.75 2.32
N ALA A 92 -2.77 11.77 1.85
CA ALA A 92 -2.42 10.35 2.01
C ALA A 92 -1.11 10.04 1.30
N LYS A 93 -0.93 10.52 0.08
CA LYS A 93 0.29 10.35 -0.69
C LYS A 93 1.49 10.95 0.05
N ARG A 94 1.34 12.16 0.58
CA ARG A 94 2.39 12.84 1.35
C ARG A 94 2.75 12.06 2.61
N TYR A 95 1.74 11.54 3.30
CA TYR A 95 1.95 10.74 4.50
C TYR A 95 2.75 9.47 4.18
N ILE A 96 2.40 8.77 3.10
CA ILE A 96 3.10 7.56 2.68
C ILE A 96 4.55 7.89 2.33
N LYS A 97 4.78 8.95 1.57
CA LYS A 97 6.13 9.38 1.19
C LYS A 97 7.00 9.70 2.40
N ALA A 98 6.41 10.29 3.42
CA ALA A 98 7.15 10.71 4.62
C ALA A 98 7.41 9.55 5.58
N ASN A 99 6.58 8.51 5.59
CA ASN A 99 6.55 7.55 6.70
C ASN A 99 6.79 6.10 6.30
N ALA A 100 6.59 5.71 5.03
CA ALA A 100 6.65 4.30 4.65
C ALA A 100 8.03 3.69 4.90
N ALA A 101 9.11 4.42 4.62
CA ALA A 101 10.47 3.90 4.76
C ALA A 101 10.81 3.55 6.22
N SER A 102 10.23 4.26 7.19
CA SER A 102 10.49 4.04 8.61
C SER A 102 9.39 3.26 9.32
N ALA A 103 8.35 2.83 8.61
CA ALA A 103 7.23 2.12 9.21
C ALA A 103 7.65 0.73 9.70
N THR A 104 7.08 0.32 10.84
CA THR A 104 7.31 -1.02 11.38
C THR A 104 6.45 -2.04 10.63
N ILE A 105 6.80 -3.30 10.78
CA ILE A 105 6.04 -4.42 10.18
C ILE A 105 5.43 -5.24 11.31
N GLU A 106 4.13 -5.41 11.26
CA GLU A 106 3.39 -6.23 12.22
C GLU A 106 2.75 -7.40 11.50
N ASP A 107 3.12 -8.61 11.90
CA ASP A 107 2.57 -9.83 11.33
C ASP A 107 1.26 -10.18 12.06
N GLN A 108 0.15 -10.15 11.32
CA GLN A 108 -1.14 -10.59 11.85
C GLN A 108 -1.34 -12.05 11.52
N ARG A 109 -1.31 -12.88 12.55
CA ARG A 109 -1.58 -14.30 12.37
C ARG A 109 -3.08 -14.54 12.30
N PRO A 110 -3.53 -15.43 11.40
CA PRO A 110 -4.93 -15.85 11.42
C PRO A 110 -5.25 -16.50 12.75
N VAL A 111 -6.34 -16.11 13.30
CA VAL A 111 -6.84 -16.67 14.57
C VAL A 111 -7.56 -17.98 14.27
#